data_c90c599155bfa07a97e2c3656aa8921d
#
_entry.id   c90c599155bfa07a97e2c3656aa8921d
#
_cell.length_a   1.000
_cell.length_b   1.000
_cell.length_c   1.000
_cell.angle_alpha   90.00
_cell.angle_beta   90.00
_cell.angle_gamma   90.00
#
_symmetry.space_group_name_H-M   'P 1'
#
loop_
_entity.id
_entity.type
_entity.pdbx_description
1 polymer ?
#
loop_
_entity_poly.entity_id
_entity_poly.type
_entity_poly.pdbx_seq_one_letter_code
_entity_poly.pdbx_strand_id
1 'polypeptide(L)'
;MQQLRELTKRSPVSRSILNEDQLKSVILAAFDKSNPPALVAANEKLEKALGLLPSDDSLKNLDVQLLSSQVAGLYDPDTKTMDVISKTGQLGPIEQITYAHEFDHALQDQNFGLKKLGLDDTSNSDRALARLSLPEGDATLLMTLWAETSLTPAQLLQLAQEANDPTQTAILKAMPEDLKQTLLFPYEQGLAWVSGLHSGGGWAAVNAAYARPPDSTEQILHPDKWASHEAPIPVTIPAVLPSRLGTGWTMPLTDTLGELQLRIWLEQVGKLPVAQAEAAAAGWGGDRVALVQKGSTFGIAIITKWDTAADATEFAAAAGPTLKLLPSSTALIDPGTTSQVVLFIASDSATIIALAAALGLAG
;
A
#
# COMPACT_ATOMS: atom_id res chain seq x y z
N MET A 1 -2.89 23.71 15.57
CA MET A 1 -3.41 22.74 14.61
C MET A 1 -4.65 23.22 13.86
N GLN A 2 -5.83 23.45 14.45
CA GLN A 2 -7.03 23.88 13.69
C GLN A 2 -6.81 25.12 12.81
N GLN A 3 -6.15 26.14 13.34
CA GLN A 3 -5.81 27.35 12.56
C GLN A 3 -4.77 27.07 11.47
N LEU A 4 -3.80 26.21 11.75
CA LEU A 4 -2.74 25.85 10.82
C LEU A 4 -3.27 25.01 9.66
N ARG A 5 -4.18 24.05 9.93
CA ARG A 5 -4.82 23.17 8.92
C ARG A 5 -6.06 23.81 8.28
N GLU A 6 -6.55 24.91 8.81
CA GLU A 6 -7.80 25.58 8.39
C GLU A 6 -9.05 24.68 8.46
N LEU A 7 -9.03 23.71 9.39
CA LEU A 7 -10.19 22.85 9.68
C LEU A 7 -10.73 23.12 11.09
N THR A 8 -12.06 23.12 11.21
CA THR A 8 -12.74 23.30 12.49
C THR A 8 -13.02 21.95 13.15
N LYS A 9 -12.62 21.80 14.40
CA LYS A 9 -13.05 20.69 15.23
C LYS A 9 -14.56 20.82 15.54
N ARG A 10 -15.34 19.83 15.13
CA ARG A 10 -16.82 19.83 15.26
C ARG A 10 -17.31 19.11 16.50
N SER A 11 -16.49 18.24 17.09
CA SER A 11 -16.83 17.45 18.28
C SER A 11 -15.60 17.22 19.16
N PRO A 12 -15.78 16.91 20.47
CA PRO A 12 -14.66 16.49 21.31
C PRO A 12 -13.96 15.26 20.73
N VAL A 13 -12.64 15.16 20.94
CA VAL A 13 -11.81 14.00 20.59
C VAL A 13 -11.37 13.37 21.91
N SER A 14 -11.76 12.13 22.14
CA SER A 14 -11.23 11.32 23.24
C SER A 14 -9.78 11.01 23.00
N ARG A 15 -8.97 10.96 24.05
CA ARG A 15 -7.53 10.74 23.93
C ARG A 15 -7.00 10.00 25.13
N SER A 16 -6.05 9.10 24.88
CA SER A 16 -5.31 8.40 25.91
C SER A 16 -3.82 8.35 25.60
N ILE A 17 -3.03 8.05 26.60
CA ILE A 17 -1.62 7.74 26.47
C ILE A 17 -1.46 6.25 26.70
N LEU A 18 -0.91 5.56 25.73
CA LEU A 18 -0.64 4.13 25.79
C LEU A 18 0.83 3.86 26.04
N ASN A 19 1.15 2.73 26.69
CA ASN A 19 2.47 2.15 26.66
C ASN A 19 2.63 1.21 25.44
N GLU A 20 3.86 0.72 25.20
CA GLU A 20 4.18 -0.14 24.04
C GLU A 20 3.36 -1.45 24.02
N ASP A 21 3.11 -2.09 25.17
CA ASP A 21 2.33 -3.34 25.25
C ASP A 21 0.85 -3.10 24.94
N GLN A 22 0.30 -1.98 25.41
CA GLN A 22 -1.07 -1.57 25.11
C GLN A 22 -1.23 -1.26 23.62
N LEU A 23 -0.28 -0.51 23.01
CA LEU A 23 -0.28 -0.26 21.59
C LEU A 23 -0.24 -1.56 20.79
N LYS A 24 0.70 -2.46 21.10
CA LYS A 24 0.80 -3.75 20.42
C LYS A 24 -0.51 -4.53 20.47
N SER A 25 -1.22 -4.48 21.59
CA SER A 25 -2.51 -5.12 21.74
C SER A 25 -3.59 -4.46 20.85
N VAL A 26 -3.57 -3.14 20.74
CA VAL A 26 -4.49 -2.39 19.87
C VAL A 26 -4.19 -2.69 18.39
N ILE A 27 -2.92 -2.68 17.98
CA ILE A 27 -2.51 -3.00 16.61
C ILE A 27 -2.91 -4.43 16.23
N LEU A 28 -2.65 -5.42 17.11
CA LEU A 28 -3.04 -6.80 16.88
C LEU A 28 -4.56 -6.94 16.70
N ALA A 29 -5.34 -6.30 17.57
CA ALA A 29 -6.80 -6.35 17.49
C ALA A 29 -7.32 -5.68 16.20
N ALA A 30 -6.75 -4.56 15.79
CA ALA A 30 -7.07 -3.87 14.55
C ALA A 30 -6.69 -4.71 13.32
N PHE A 31 -5.49 -5.31 13.32
CA PHE A 31 -5.03 -6.18 12.27
C PHE A 31 -5.96 -7.40 12.09
N ASP A 32 -6.26 -8.12 13.16
CA ASP A 32 -7.11 -9.31 13.12
C ASP A 32 -8.55 -8.98 12.70
N LYS A 33 -9.06 -7.79 13.04
CA LYS A 33 -10.37 -7.31 12.60
C LYS A 33 -10.44 -7.07 11.10
N SER A 34 -9.39 -6.47 10.52
CA SER A 34 -9.35 -6.10 9.10
C SER A 34 -8.83 -7.22 8.21
N ASN A 35 -8.09 -8.20 8.77
CA ASN A 35 -7.42 -9.24 8.01
C ASN A 35 -7.84 -10.65 8.48
N PRO A 36 -8.95 -11.20 7.95
CA PRO A 36 -9.35 -12.56 8.25
C PRO A 36 -8.23 -13.57 7.96
N PRO A 37 -8.06 -14.64 8.78
CA PRO A 37 -6.94 -15.58 8.62
C PRO A 37 -6.81 -16.20 7.23
N ALA A 38 -7.92 -16.44 6.54
CA ALA A 38 -7.92 -16.98 5.18
C ALA A 38 -7.35 -15.97 4.16
N LEU A 39 -7.62 -14.68 4.34
CA LEU A 39 -7.08 -13.62 3.50
C LEU A 39 -5.57 -13.45 3.74
N VAL A 40 -5.14 -13.43 5.00
CA VAL A 40 -3.71 -13.38 5.35
C VAL A 40 -2.95 -14.54 4.72
N ALA A 41 -3.48 -15.76 4.83
CA ALA A 41 -2.86 -16.95 4.23
C ALA A 41 -2.82 -16.89 2.68
N ALA A 42 -3.81 -16.28 2.06
CA ALA A 42 -3.83 -16.11 0.61
C ALA A 42 -2.83 -15.03 0.15
N ASN A 43 -2.74 -13.90 0.85
CA ASN A 43 -1.74 -12.86 0.59
C ASN A 43 -0.31 -13.39 0.83
N GLU A 44 -0.06 -14.06 1.95
CA GLU A 44 1.25 -14.68 2.24
C GLU A 44 1.66 -15.64 1.11
N LYS A 45 0.71 -16.41 0.57
CA LYS A 45 0.99 -17.31 -0.54
C LYS A 45 1.28 -16.57 -1.84
N LEU A 46 0.57 -15.47 -2.11
CA LEU A 46 0.85 -14.60 -3.26
C LEU A 46 2.25 -14.00 -3.15
N GLU A 47 2.58 -13.37 -2.02
CA GLU A 47 3.87 -12.74 -1.78
C GLU A 47 5.05 -13.74 -1.91
N LYS A 48 4.91 -14.92 -1.32
CA LYS A 48 5.91 -15.99 -1.45
C LYS A 48 6.07 -16.49 -2.90
N ALA A 49 4.98 -16.60 -3.63
CA ALA A 49 5.02 -17.03 -5.03
C ALA A 49 5.60 -15.97 -5.95
N LEU A 50 5.39 -14.69 -5.65
CA LEU A 50 6.04 -13.54 -6.30
C LEU A 50 7.52 -13.40 -5.93
N GLY A 51 8.00 -14.09 -4.89
CA GLY A 51 9.39 -13.98 -4.40
C GLY A 51 9.64 -12.73 -3.54
N LEU A 52 8.60 -12.01 -3.14
CA LEU A 52 8.69 -10.80 -2.30
C LEU A 52 8.85 -11.15 -0.81
N LEU A 53 8.26 -12.27 -0.38
CA LEU A 53 8.36 -12.76 0.99
C LEU A 53 9.18 -14.08 1.02
N PRO A 54 10.21 -14.19 1.89
CA PRO A 54 10.93 -15.43 2.11
C PRO A 54 10.00 -16.60 2.53
N SER A 55 10.35 -17.83 2.13
CA SER A 55 9.51 -19.01 2.37
C SER A 55 9.22 -19.27 3.85
N ASP A 56 10.19 -18.95 4.72
CA ASP A 56 10.16 -19.25 6.15
C ASP A 56 9.54 -18.13 6.99
N ASP A 57 9.28 -16.97 6.38
CA ASP A 57 8.68 -15.83 7.07
C ASP A 57 7.16 -15.92 7.11
N SER A 58 6.57 -15.28 8.12
CA SER A 58 5.13 -15.10 8.27
C SER A 58 4.76 -13.65 8.01
N LEU A 59 3.92 -13.41 7.01
CA LEU A 59 3.42 -12.08 6.67
C LEU A 59 2.80 -11.39 7.91
N LYS A 60 1.91 -12.08 8.62
CA LYS A 60 1.29 -11.53 9.85
C LYS A 60 2.33 -11.10 10.89
N ASN A 61 3.35 -11.92 11.13
CA ASN A 61 4.35 -11.60 12.15
C ASN A 61 5.18 -10.39 11.76
N LEU A 62 5.55 -10.28 10.48
CA LEU A 62 6.30 -9.15 9.95
C LEU A 62 5.47 -7.87 9.96
N ASP A 63 4.21 -7.92 9.53
CA ASP A 63 3.30 -6.77 9.57
C ASP A 63 3.11 -6.25 10.99
N VAL A 64 2.83 -7.15 11.95
CA VAL A 64 2.65 -6.76 13.35
C VAL A 64 3.95 -6.20 13.96
N GLN A 65 5.10 -6.78 13.62
CA GLN A 65 6.40 -6.28 14.08
C GLN A 65 6.68 -4.89 13.51
N LEU A 66 6.44 -4.72 12.21
CA LEU A 66 6.65 -3.46 11.50
C LEU A 66 5.74 -2.36 12.06
N LEU A 67 4.43 -2.59 12.10
CA LEU A 67 3.45 -1.64 12.65
C LEU A 67 3.76 -1.30 14.11
N SER A 68 4.06 -2.29 14.96
CA SER A 68 4.39 -2.05 16.37
C SER A 68 5.67 -1.24 16.58
N SER A 69 6.58 -1.24 15.61
CA SER A 69 7.83 -0.48 15.68
C SER A 69 7.74 0.92 15.10
N GLN A 70 6.83 1.15 14.15
CA GLN A 70 6.73 2.43 13.42
C GLN A 70 5.56 3.30 13.89
N VAL A 71 4.49 2.69 14.42
CA VAL A 71 3.31 3.44 14.86
C VAL A 71 3.60 4.08 16.22
N ALA A 72 3.52 5.39 16.30
CA ALA A 72 3.71 6.18 17.52
C ALA A 72 2.38 6.75 18.07
N GLY A 73 1.31 6.67 17.31
CA GLY A 73 -0.06 7.07 17.67
C GLY A 73 -1.08 6.38 16.77
N LEU A 74 -2.33 6.58 17.08
CA LEU A 74 -3.46 6.04 16.31
C LEU A 74 -4.70 6.89 16.55
N TYR A 75 -5.40 7.28 15.48
CA TYR A 75 -6.77 7.74 15.55
C TYR A 75 -7.72 6.66 15.04
N ASP A 76 -8.67 6.25 15.86
CA ASP A 76 -9.71 5.30 15.47
C ASP A 76 -10.98 6.06 15.06
N PRO A 77 -11.36 6.03 13.76
CA PRO A 77 -12.58 6.69 13.28
C PRO A 77 -13.88 6.01 13.74
N ASP A 78 -13.84 4.79 14.28
CA ASP A 78 -15.01 4.11 14.85
C ASP A 78 -15.35 4.65 16.23
N THR A 79 -14.36 4.70 17.10
CA THR A 79 -14.52 5.13 18.50
C THR A 79 -14.32 6.64 18.69
N LYS A 80 -13.76 7.34 17.68
CA LYS A 80 -13.36 8.76 17.74
C LYS A 80 -12.32 9.01 18.85
N THR A 81 -11.47 8.03 19.08
CA THR A 81 -10.40 8.07 20.07
C THR A 81 -9.06 8.24 19.39
N MET A 82 -8.24 9.08 19.98
CA MET A 82 -6.85 9.29 19.58
C MET A 82 -5.94 8.77 20.70
N ASP A 83 -5.04 7.87 20.34
CA ASP A 83 -4.06 7.27 21.23
C ASP A 83 -2.68 7.75 20.84
N VAL A 84 -1.85 8.16 21.80
CA VAL A 84 -0.45 8.51 21.61
C VAL A 84 0.40 7.63 22.51
N ILE A 85 1.50 7.14 21.99
CA ILE A 85 2.40 6.30 22.76
C ILE A 85 3.41 7.17 23.47
N SER A 86 3.63 6.92 24.76
CA SER A 86 4.72 7.51 25.50
C SER A 86 5.47 6.47 26.34
N LYS A 87 6.78 6.36 26.08
CA LYS A 87 7.68 5.48 26.88
C LYS A 87 7.87 6.00 28.30
N THR A 88 7.72 7.28 28.52
CA THR A 88 7.99 7.95 29.80
C THR A 88 6.72 8.39 30.54
N GLY A 89 5.55 8.29 29.89
CA GLY A 89 4.29 8.87 30.36
C GLY A 89 4.23 10.39 30.25
N GLN A 90 5.19 11.01 29.57
CA GLN A 90 5.25 12.47 29.33
C GLN A 90 5.18 12.75 27.82
N LEU A 91 4.79 13.96 27.46
CA LEU A 91 4.72 14.41 26.09
C LEU A 91 6.01 15.15 25.69
N GLY A 92 7.03 14.38 25.30
CA GLY A 92 8.25 14.89 24.66
C GLY A 92 8.00 15.39 23.23
N PRO A 93 9.04 15.82 22.50
CA PRO A 93 8.88 16.31 21.13
C PRO A 93 8.26 15.29 20.17
N ILE A 94 8.64 14.02 20.25
CA ILE A 94 8.04 12.94 19.42
C ILE A 94 6.54 12.80 19.72
N GLU A 95 6.15 12.69 20.98
CA GLU A 95 4.75 12.56 21.34
C GLU A 95 3.92 13.80 20.92
N GLN A 96 4.53 14.97 20.94
CA GLN A 96 3.86 16.20 20.52
C GLN A 96 3.60 16.24 19.01
N ILE A 97 4.58 15.85 18.19
CA ILE A 97 4.37 15.78 16.73
C ILE A 97 3.41 14.65 16.36
N THR A 98 3.50 13.49 17.01
CA THR A 98 2.53 12.39 16.86
C THR A 98 1.12 12.86 17.22
N TYR A 99 1.00 13.59 18.34
CA TYR A 99 -0.28 14.19 18.71
C TYR A 99 -0.82 15.14 17.63
N ALA A 100 0.04 15.91 16.97
CA ALA A 100 -0.37 16.80 15.89
C ALA A 100 -0.88 16.01 14.68
N HIS A 101 -0.22 14.91 14.33
CA HIS A 101 -0.60 13.98 13.28
C HIS A 101 -1.96 13.34 13.55
N GLU A 102 -2.13 12.67 14.69
CA GLU A 102 -3.38 11.98 15.06
C GLU A 102 -4.55 12.97 15.23
N PHE A 103 -4.26 14.18 15.71
CA PHE A 103 -5.30 15.20 15.82
C PHE A 103 -5.76 15.69 14.46
N ASP A 104 -4.89 15.67 13.44
CA ASP A 104 -5.33 15.97 12.07
C ASP A 104 -6.26 14.89 11.54
N HIS A 105 -5.97 13.62 11.76
CA HIS A 105 -6.92 12.54 11.41
C HIS A 105 -8.30 12.75 12.06
N ALA A 106 -8.34 13.22 13.31
CA ALA A 106 -9.60 13.58 13.93
C ALA A 106 -10.30 14.77 13.25
N LEU A 107 -9.55 15.77 12.75
CA LEU A 107 -10.11 16.88 11.98
C LEU A 107 -10.59 16.42 10.61
N GLN A 108 -9.80 15.61 9.90
CA GLN A 108 -10.13 15.03 8.60
C GLN A 108 -11.43 14.20 8.69
N ASP A 109 -11.53 13.33 9.68
CA ASP A 109 -12.72 12.49 9.89
C ASP A 109 -13.97 13.34 10.18
N GLN A 110 -13.85 14.35 11.03
CA GLN A 110 -14.97 15.23 11.37
C GLN A 110 -15.42 16.12 10.21
N ASN A 111 -14.56 16.42 9.25
CA ASN A 111 -14.84 17.28 8.12
C ASN A 111 -15.16 16.55 6.83
N PHE A 112 -14.52 15.40 6.60
CA PHE A 112 -14.63 14.64 5.34
C PHE A 112 -15.20 13.23 5.55
N GLY A 113 -14.97 12.61 6.72
CA GLY A 113 -15.38 11.25 7.04
C GLY A 113 -14.46 10.21 6.46
N LEU A 114 -13.39 9.85 7.19
CA LEU A 114 -12.32 8.95 6.71
C LEU A 114 -12.83 7.59 6.24
N LYS A 115 -13.90 7.06 6.85
CA LYS A 115 -14.51 5.79 6.40
C LYS A 115 -15.03 5.81 4.97
N LYS A 116 -15.37 6.99 4.43
CA LYS A 116 -15.84 7.12 3.05
C LYS A 116 -14.73 6.88 2.01
N LEU A 117 -13.48 6.94 2.45
CA LEU A 117 -12.33 6.66 1.59
C LEU A 117 -12.21 5.17 1.25
N GLY A 118 -12.81 4.26 2.05
CA GLY A 118 -12.74 2.82 1.79
C GLY A 118 -11.32 2.27 1.95
N LEU A 119 -10.64 2.69 3.03
CA LEU A 119 -9.24 2.32 3.31
C LEU A 119 -9.08 0.83 3.66
N ASP A 120 -10.17 0.17 3.98
CA ASP A 120 -10.29 -1.24 4.32
C ASP A 120 -10.75 -2.12 3.14
N ASP A 121 -10.70 -1.61 1.91
CA ASP A 121 -11.08 -2.36 0.71
C ASP A 121 -10.01 -3.40 0.35
N THR A 122 -10.20 -4.62 0.84
CA THR A 122 -9.33 -5.78 0.57
C THR A 122 -9.49 -6.37 -0.83
N SER A 123 -10.36 -5.80 -1.66
CA SER A 123 -10.56 -6.25 -3.05
C SER A 123 -9.77 -5.43 -4.08
N ASN A 124 -9.15 -4.33 -3.65
CA ASN A 124 -8.29 -3.48 -4.46
C ASN A 124 -7.29 -2.75 -3.54
N SER A 125 -6.20 -3.44 -3.22
CA SER A 125 -5.15 -2.94 -2.30
C SER A 125 -4.44 -1.71 -2.85
N ASP A 126 -4.24 -1.61 -4.16
CA ASP A 126 -3.66 -0.43 -4.81
C ASP A 126 -4.48 0.83 -4.55
N ARG A 127 -5.81 0.73 -4.78
CA ARG A 127 -6.72 1.85 -4.51
C ARG A 127 -6.78 2.20 -3.02
N ALA A 128 -6.81 1.21 -2.15
CA ALA A 128 -6.82 1.44 -0.71
C ALA A 128 -5.55 2.19 -0.26
N LEU A 129 -4.39 1.77 -0.75
CA LEU A 129 -3.10 2.41 -0.46
C LEU A 129 -3.01 3.84 -1.04
N ALA A 130 -3.47 4.03 -2.27
CA ALA A 130 -3.53 5.36 -2.88
C ALA A 130 -4.42 6.31 -2.08
N ARG A 131 -5.59 5.85 -1.67
CA ARG A 131 -6.51 6.65 -0.85
C ARG A 131 -5.99 6.92 0.55
N LEU A 132 -5.25 5.99 1.15
CA LEU A 132 -4.57 6.18 2.41
C LEU A 132 -3.50 7.28 2.32
N SER A 133 -2.85 7.43 1.16
CA SER A 133 -1.83 8.45 0.91
C SER A 133 -2.35 9.89 1.04
N LEU A 134 -3.66 10.11 0.89
CA LEU A 134 -4.25 11.43 1.09
C LEU A 134 -4.29 11.84 2.57
N PRO A 135 -4.97 11.12 3.49
CA PRO A 135 -4.99 11.51 4.90
C PRO A 135 -3.62 11.44 5.57
N GLU A 136 -2.78 10.44 5.23
CA GLU A 136 -1.45 10.34 5.82
C GLU A 136 -0.51 11.45 5.33
N GLY A 137 -0.54 11.78 4.05
CA GLY A 137 0.22 12.90 3.51
C GLY A 137 -0.21 14.25 4.10
N ASP A 138 -1.51 14.45 4.28
CA ASP A 138 -2.10 15.64 4.91
C ASP A 138 -1.67 15.77 6.38
N ALA A 139 -1.81 14.71 7.17
CA ALA A 139 -1.42 14.70 8.57
C ALA A 139 0.10 14.88 8.75
N THR A 140 0.91 14.29 7.85
CA THR A 140 2.36 14.46 7.86
C THR A 140 2.76 15.89 7.49
N LEU A 141 2.09 16.52 6.54
CA LEU A 141 2.30 17.94 6.21
C LEU A 141 1.95 18.84 7.40
N LEU A 142 0.76 18.63 8.01
CA LEU A 142 0.36 19.42 9.19
C LEU A 142 1.33 19.24 10.34
N MET A 143 1.74 18.01 10.64
CA MET A 143 2.71 17.67 11.68
C MET A 143 4.02 18.44 11.46
N THR A 144 4.53 18.45 10.22
CA THR A 144 5.76 19.16 9.84
C THR A 144 5.63 20.67 10.06
N LEU A 145 4.58 21.29 9.54
CA LEU A 145 4.32 22.71 9.71
C LEU A 145 4.12 23.09 11.19
N TRP A 146 3.49 22.20 11.95
CA TRP A 146 3.32 22.41 13.38
C TRP A 146 4.65 22.33 14.13
N ALA A 147 5.49 21.38 13.81
CA ALA A 147 6.82 21.23 14.41
C ALA A 147 7.68 22.47 14.16
N GLU A 148 7.72 22.97 12.93
CA GLU A 148 8.48 24.18 12.55
C GLU A 148 8.02 25.43 13.28
N THR A 149 6.72 25.57 13.57
CA THR A 149 6.15 26.77 14.18
C THR A 149 6.03 26.71 15.70
N SER A 150 6.07 25.51 16.30
CA SER A 150 5.75 25.32 17.71
C SER A 150 6.90 24.77 18.56
N LEU A 151 7.85 24.04 17.95
CA LEU A 151 9.00 23.50 18.67
C LEU A 151 10.16 24.47 18.69
N THR A 152 10.89 24.48 19.82
CA THR A 152 12.16 25.23 19.95
C THR A 152 13.27 24.52 19.16
N PRO A 153 14.36 25.23 18.79
CA PRO A 153 15.51 24.62 18.14
C PRO A 153 16.10 23.42 18.90
N ALA A 154 16.09 23.45 20.23
CA ALA A 154 16.55 22.34 21.07
C ALA A 154 15.64 21.11 20.96
N GLN A 155 14.33 21.32 20.90
CA GLN A 155 13.36 20.25 20.70
C GLN A 155 13.42 19.64 19.29
N LEU A 156 13.65 20.46 18.26
CA LEU A 156 13.87 19.97 16.89
C LEU A 156 15.15 19.13 16.80
N LEU A 157 16.23 19.54 17.48
CA LEU A 157 17.45 18.74 17.55
C LEU A 157 17.22 17.41 18.29
N GLN A 158 16.50 17.42 19.40
CA GLN A 158 16.12 16.21 20.13
C GLN A 158 15.29 15.28 19.23
N LEU A 159 14.30 15.81 18.53
CA LEU A 159 13.46 15.04 17.58
C LEU A 159 14.31 14.37 16.50
N ALA A 160 15.27 15.07 15.91
CA ALA A 160 16.17 14.52 14.91
C ALA A 160 17.07 13.41 15.47
N GLN A 161 17.46 13.49 16.74
CA GLN A 161 18.23 12.43 17.41
C GLN A 161 17.38 11.21 17.69
N GLU A 162 16.15 11.39 18.16
CA GLU A 162 15.20 10.31 18.46
C GLU A 162 14.73 9.58 17.20
N ALA A 163 14.49 10.29 16.08
CA ALA A 163 14.15 9.71 14.79
C ALA A 163 15.26 8.80 14.21
N ASN A 164 16.51 8.99 14.66
CA ASN A 164 17.65 8.16 14.28
C ASN A 164 17.97 7.06 15.31
N ASP A 165 17.00 6.65 16.14
CA ASP A 165 17.19 5.56 17.11
C ASP A 165 17.67 4.29 16.38
N PRO A 166 18.88 3.77 16.71
CA PRO A 166 19.44 2.60 16.06
C PRO A 166 18.55 1.36 16.14
N THR A 167 17.76 1.22 17.21
CA THR A 167 16.87 0.07 17.42
C THR A 167 15.71 0.07 16.44
N GLN A 168 15.03 1.21 16.27
CA GLN A 168 13.93 1.36 15.30
C GLN A 168 14.44 1.24 13.87
N THR A 169 15.57 1.86 13.58
CA THR A 169 16.23 1.76 12.27
C THR A 169 16.62 0.32 11.94
N ALA A 170 17.09 -0.47 12.93
CA ALA A 170 17.47 -1.86 12.72
C ALA A 170 16.27 -2.74 12.37
N ILE A 171 15.12 -2.56 13.04
CA ILE A 171 13.88 -3.28 12.73
C ILE A 171 13.46 -2.98 11.30
N LEU A 172 13.36 -1.71 10.94
CA LEU A 172 12.95 -1.30 9.60
C LEU A 172 13.88 -1.84 8.50
N LYS A 173 15.21 -1.84 8.75
CA LYS A 173 16.20 -2.39 7.81
C LYS A 173 16.12 -3.91 7.66
N ALA A 174 15.64 -4.62 8.68
CA ALA A 174 15.48 -6.07 8.64
C ALA A 174 14.21 -6.53 7.93
N MET A 175 13.25 -5.63 7.69
CA MET A 175 12.00 -5.96 6.99
C MET A 175 12.24 -6.23 5.50
N PRO A 176 11.45 -7.13 4.88
CA PRO A 176 11.36 -7.22 3.43
C PRO A 176 11.09 -5.85 2.82
N GLU A 177 11.78 -5.55 1.72
CA GLU A 177 11.72 -4.22 1.11
C GLU A 177 10.31 -3.86 0.63
N ASP A 178 9.57 -4.85 0.17
CA ASP A 178 8.17 -4.71 -0.22
C ASP A 178 7.29 -4.17 0.93
N LEU A 179 7.32 -4.82 2.07
CA LEU A 179 6.56 -4.39 3.24
C LEU A 179 6.98 -3.00 3.71
N LYS A 180 8.29 -2.71 3.65
CA LYS A 180 8.82 -1.39 4.03
C LYS A 180 8.36 -0.30 3.09
N GLN A 181 8.52 -0.49 1.77
CA GLN A 181 8.12 0.51 0.77
C GLN A 181 6.61 0.73 0.80
N THR A 182 5.82 -0.32 0.93
CA THR A 182 4.35 -0.23 1.03
C THR A 182 3.91 0.53 2.27
N LEU A 183 4.52 0.26 3.44
CA LEU A 183 4.21 1.00 4.67
C LEU A 183 4.57 2.48 4.58
N LEU A 184 5.73 2.80 4.02
CA LEU A 184 6.23 4.18 3.98
C LEU A 184 5.60 5.02 2.86
N PHE A 185 5.04 4.39 1.83
CA PHE A 185 4.47 5.07 0.67
C PHE A 185 3.46 6.17 1.01
N PRO A 186 2.47 5.98 1.89
CA PRO A 186 1.52 7.04 2.26
C PRO A 186 2.19 8.24 2.93
N TYR A 187 3.25 8.01 3.71
CA TYR A 187 3.96 9.05 4.47
C TYR A 187 4.98 9.79 3.61
N GLU A 188 5.61 9.14 2.65
CA GLU A 188 6.64 9.74 1.78
C GLU A 188 6.03 10.29 0.49
N GLN A 189 5.43 9.42 -0.33
CA GLN A 189 4.84 9.82 -1.60
C GLN A 189 3.51 10.55 -1.40
N GLY A 190 2.71 10.14 -0.41
CA GLY A 190 1.51 10.88 -0.01
C GLY A 190 1.83 12.29 0.46
N LEU A 191 2.87 12.48 1.30
CA LEU A 191 3.34 13.80 1.70
C LEU A 191 3.78 14.64 0.50
N ALA A 192 4.57 14.06 -0.42
CA ALA A 192 5.03 14.77 -1.61
C ALA A 192 3.85 15.23 -2.47
N TRP A 193 2.87 14.34 -2.70
CA TRP A 193 1.67 14.62 -3.48
C TRP A 193 0.79 15.70 -2.81
N VAL A 194 0.50 15.58 -1.51
CA VAL A 194 -0.31 16.56 -0.76
C VAL A 194 0.42 17.91 -0.67
N SER A 195 1.74 17.91 -0.49
CA SER A 195 2.55 19.14 -0.51
C SER A 195 2.48 19.85 -1.85
N GLY A 196 2.44 19.09 -2.95
CA GLY A 196 2.22 19.63 -4.29
C GLY A 196 0.85 20.30 -4.42
N LEU A 197 -0.21 19.67 -3.95
CA LEU A 197 -1.56 20.25 -3.90
C LEU A 197 -1.60 21.51 -3.05
N HIS A 198 -1.01 21.46 -1.86
CA HIS A 198 -0.95 22.60 -0.94
C HIS A 198 -0.17 23.77 -1.55
N SER A 199 0.96 23.53 -2.17
CA SER A 199 1.77 24.57 -2.85
C SER A 199 1.02 25.22 -4.02
N GLY A 200 0.19 24.44 -4.73
CA GLY A 200 -0.59 24.91 -5.88
C GLY A 200 -1.85 25.69 -5.50
N GLY A 201 -2.51 25.38 -4.37
CA GLY A 201 -3.80 25.98 -4.03
C GLY A 201 -4.15 26.00 -2.55
N GLY A 202 -3.15 25.85 -1.66
CA GLY A 202 -3.32 25.87 -0.22
C GLY A 202 -4.17 24.68 0.28
N TRP A 203 -4.64 24.80 1.50
CA TRP A 203 -5.52 23.79 2.11
C TRP A 203 -6.83 23.59 1.33
N ALA A 204 -7.28 24.57 0.55
CA ALA A 204 -8.47 24.42 -0.28
C ALA A 204 -8.27 23.33 -1.35
N ALA A 205 -7.09 23.24 -1.97
CA ALA A 205 -6.78 22.20 -2.95
C ALA A 205 -6.69 20.81 -2.29
N VAL A 206 -6.06 20.71 -1.11
CA VAL A 206 -6.03 19.47 -0.31
C VAL A 206 -7.45 19.03 0.08
N ASN A 207 -8.28 19.96 0.55
CA ASN A 207 -9.68 19.66 0.91
C ASN A 207 -10.49 19.16 -0.29
N ALA A 208 -10.24 19.70 -1.49
CA ALA A 208 -10.91 19.24 -2.71
C ALA A 208 -10.56 17.79 -3.07
N ALA A 209 -9.36 17.32 -2.73
CA ALA A 209 -8.94 15.93 -2.97
C ALA A 209 -9.77 14.92 -2.16
N TYR A 210 -10.29 15.28 -0.99
CA TYR A 210 -11.20 14.41 -0.22
C TYR A 210 -12.54 14.16 -0.92
N ALA A 211 -12.97 15.06 -1.80
CA ALA A 211 -14.17 14.85 -2.63
C ALA A 211 -13.90 13.96 -3.86
N ARG A 212 -12.65 13.88 -4.28
CA ARG A 212 -12.17 13.04 -5.38
C ARG A 212 -10.83 12.41 -5.00
N PRO A 213 -10.82 11.42 -4.10
CA PRO A 213 -9.58 10.77 -3.68
C PRO A 213 -8.92 10.03 -4.85
N PRO A 214 -7.62 9.78 -4.78
CA PRO A 214 -6.93 9.00 -5.81
C PRO A 214 -7.45 7.57 -5.88
N ASP A 215 -7.44 6.98 -7.08
CA ASP A 215 -7.95 5.63 -7.33
C ASP A 215 -6.84 4.61 -7.65
N SER A 216 -5.57 5.04 -7.73
CA SER A 216 -4.39 4.18 -7.92
C SER A 216 -3.13 4.81 -7.33
N THR A 217 -2.14 3.98 -6.99
CA THR A 217 -0.79 4.45 -6.60
C THR A 217 -0.12 5.21 -7.74
N GLU A 218 -0.44 4.87 -8.98
CA GLU A 218 -0.03 5.61 -10.16
C GLU A 218 -0.39 7.10 -10.07
N GLN A 219 -1.61 7.43 -9.63
CA GLN A 219 -2.05 8.82 -9.49
C GLN A 219 -1.31 9.60 -8.39
N ILE A 220 -0.69 8.91 -7.45
CA ILE A 220 0.20 9.49 -6.45
C ILE A 220 1.60 9.69 -7.04
N LEU A 221 2.12 8.68 -7.76
CA LEU A 221 3.42 8.71 -8.41
C LEU A 221 3.47 9.71 -9.57
N HIS A 222 2.35 9.85 -10.29
CA HIS A 222 2.16 10.74 -11.44
C HIS A 222 0.99 11.70 -11.19
N PRO A 223 1.21 12.82 -10.46
CA PRO A 223 0.14 13.75 -10.06
C PRO A 223 -0.66 14.37 -11.22
N ASP A 224 -0.07 14.44 -12.40
CA ASP A 224 -0.72 14.88 -13.64
C ASP A 224 -1.84 13.93 -14.08
N LYS A 225 -1.70 12.63 -13.87
CA LYS A 225 -2.74 11.62 -14.13
C LYS A 225 -3.95 11.83 -13.21
N TRP A 226 -3.72 12.13 -11.93
CA TRP A 226 -4.81 12.50 -11.02
C TRP A 226 -5.46 13.82 -11.45
N ALA A 227 -4.67 14.82 -11.83
CA ALA A 227 -5.15 16.13 -12.26
C ALA A 227 -5.97 16.05 -13.55
N SER A 228 -5.56 15.22 -14.50
CA SER A 228 -6.27 14.97 -15.78
C SER A 228 -7.52 14.09 -15.65
N HIS A 229 -7.79 13.54 -14.45
CA HIS A 229 -8.87 12.58 -14.20
C HIS A 229 -8.70 11.25 -14.95
N GLU A 230 -7.48 10.84 -15.18
CA GLU A 230 -7.18 9.54 -15.75
C GLU A 230 -7.55 8.44 -14.76
N ALA A 231 -8.54 7.63 -15.11
CA ALA A 231 -9.00 6.54 -14.26
C ALA A 231 -8.32 5.23 -14.64
N PRO A 232 -8.01 4.35 -13.67
CA PRO A 232 -7.51 3.03 -13.97
C PRO A 232 -8.40 2.25 -14.94
N ILE A 233 -7.80 1.57 -15.91
CA ILE A 233 -8.49 0.73 -16.88
C ILE A 233 -9.03 -0.51 -16.17
N PRO A 234 -10.34 -0.80 -16.22
CA PRO A 234 -10.89 -1.97 -15.56
C PRO A 234 -10.34 -3.27 -16.13
N VAL A 235 -9.79 -4.12 -15.27
CA VAL A 235 -9.35 -5.48 -15.58
C VAL A 235 -10.15 -6.45 -14.75
N THR A 236 -10.64 -7.52 -15.36
CA THR A 236 -11.47 -8.51 -14.67
C THR A 236 -10.95 -9.92 -14.88
N ILE A 237 -10.93 -10.70 -13.82
CA ILE A 237 -10.77 -12.16 -13.85
C ILE A 237 -12.12 -12.78 -13.51
N PRO A 238 -12.66 -13.66 -14.36
CA PRO A 238 -14.01 -14.19 -14.17
C PRO A 238 -14.16 -14.98 -12.85
N ALA A 239 -15.17 -14.69 -12.05
CA ALA A 239 -15.47 -15.43 -10.82
C ALA A 239 -15.70 -16.94 -11.04
N VAL A 240 -16.03 -17.33 -12.27
CA VAL A 240 -16.19 -18.74 -12.69
C VAL A 240 -14.86 -19.45 -13.01
N LEU A 241 -13.71 -18.76 -12.87
CA LEU A 241 -12.38 -19.34 -13.15
C LEU A 241 -12.15 -20.67 -12.41
N PRO A 242 -12.44 -20.81 -11.10
CA PRO A 242 -12.26 -22.09 -10.41
C PRO A 242 -13.07 -23.24 -11.05
N SER A 243 -14.30 -22.99 -11.45
CA SER A 243 -15.16 -24.03 -12.06
C SER A 243 -14.67 -24.45 -13.45
N ARG A 244 -14.03 -23.53 -14.20
CA ARG A 244 -13.39 -23.84 -15.48
C ARG A 244 -12.12 -24.69 -15.32
N LEU A 245 -11.44 -24.58 -14.18
CA LEU A 245 -10.28 -25.40 -13.83
C LEU A 245 -10.69 -26.80 -13.34
N GLY A 246 -11.96 -26.99 -12.97
CA GLY A 246 -12.51 -28.27 -12.54
C GLY A 246 -12.78 -28.37 -11.04
N THR A 247 -13.26 -29.53 -10.63
CA THR A 247 -13.69 -29.76 -9.24
C THR A 247 -12.55 -29.60 -8.22
N GLY A 248 -12.85 -28.94 -7.12
CA GLY A 248 -11.94 -28.75 -5.98
C GLY A 248 -11.04 -27.54 -6.08
N TRP A 249 -11.06 -26.78 -7.18
CA TRP A 249 -10.38 -25.50 -7.27
C TRP A 249 -11.18 -24.40 -6.54
N THR A 250 -10.46 -23.52 -5.88
CA THR A 250 -10.98 -22.29 -5.23
C THR A 250 -10.17 -21.08 -5.68
N MET A 251 -10.70 -19.89 -5.49
CA MET A 251 -10.03 -18.63 -5.75
C MET A 251 -10.09 -17.77 -4.47
N PRO A 252 -9.14 -18.00 -3.53
CA PRO A 252 -9.15 -17.34 -2.24
C PRO A 252 -8.78 -15.85 -2.29
N LEU A 253 -8.15 -15.41 -3.38
CA LEU A 253 -7.70 -14.02 -3.54
C LEU A 253 -7.93 -13.53 -4.97
N THR A 254 -8.48 -12.34 -5.07
CA THR A 254 -8.38 -11.47 -6.25
C THR A 254 -8.08 -10.05 -5.78
N ASP A 255 -7.09 -9.40 -6.39
CA ASP A 255 -6.65 -8.06 -5.99
C ASP A 255 -6.11 -7.28 -7.19
N THR A 256 -5.75 -6.02 -6.97
CA THR A 256 -5.01 -5.15 -7.88
C THR A 256 -3.67 -4.82 -7.25
N LEU A 257 -2.59 -5.09 -7.96
CA LEU A 257 -1.22 -4.80 -7.50
C LEU A 257 -0.86 -3.32 -7.64
N GLY A 258 -1.24 -2.72 -8.76
CA GLY A 258 -0.92 -1.34 -9.06
C GLY A 258 0.51 -1.12 -9.55
N GLU A 259 0.79 0.09 -9.98
CA GLU A 259 2.12 0.48 -10.46
C GLU A 259 3.20 0.27 -9.38
N LEU A 260 2.91 0.68 -8.13
CA LEU A 260 3.87 0.58 -7.04
C LEU A 260 4.35 -0.86 -6.81
N GLN A 261 3.43 -1.81 -6.68
CA GLN A 261 3.79 -3.20 -6.37
C GLN A 261 4.50 -3.87 -7.54
N LEU A 262 4.11 -3.58 -8.78
CA LEU A 262 4.81 -4.08 -9.96
C LEU A 262 6.23 -3.50 -10.05
N ARG A 263 6.43 -2.22 -9.73
CA ARG A 263 7.74 -1.59 -9.64
C ARG A 263 8.60 -2.27 -8.56
N ILE A 264 8.09 -2.41 -7.33
CA ILE A 264 8.80 -3.07 -6.22
C ILE A 264 9.19 -4.51 -6.61
N TRP A 265 8.28 -5.24 -7.25
CA TRP A 265 8.58 -6.61 -7.71
C TRP A 265 9.74 -6.65 -8.71
N LEU A 266 9.80 -5.73 -9.66
CA LEU A 266 10.91 -5.60 -10.60
C LEU A 266 12.23 -5.23 -9.91
N GLU A 267 12.18 -4.32 -8.92
CA GLU A 267 13.33 -3.93 -8.10
C GLU A 267 13.85 -5.09 -7.24
N GLN A 268 12.96 -5.73 -6.50
CA GLN A 268 13.35 -6.66 -5.44
C GLN A 268 13.62 -8.07 -5.96
N VAL A 269 12.81 -8.56 -6.86
CA VAL A 269 12.94 -9.88 -7.46
C VAL A 269 13.78 -9.83 -8.74
N GLY A 270 13.45 -8.91 -9.63
CA GLY A 270 14.16 -8.70 -10.90
C GLY A 270 15.56 -8.11 -10.73
N LYS A 271 15.86 -7.53 -9.56
CA LYS A 271 17.13 -6.83 -9.26
C LYS A 271 17.41 -5.69 -10.24
N LEU A 272 16.37 -5.08 -10.79
CA LEU A 272 16.51 -3.92 -11.62
C LEU A 272 16.92 -2.70 -10.77
N PRO A 273 17.79 -1.82 -11.31
CA PRO A 273 17.98 -0.50 -10.73
C PRO A 273 16.66 0.26 -10.62
N VAL A 274 16.46 1.03 -9.54
CA VAL A 274 15.22 1.75 -9.25
C VAL A 274 14.68 2.49 -10.47
N ALA A 275 15.49 3.32 -11.13
CA ALA A 275 15.05 4.09 -12.30
C ALA A 275 14.62 3.22 -13.50
N GLN A 276 15.13 1.99 -13.62
CA GLN A 276 14.70 1.07 -14.68
C GLN A 276 13.38 0.38 -14.31
N ALA A 277 13.19 0.04 -13.03
CA ALA A 277 11.95 -0.53 -12.55
C ALA A 277 10.81 0.51 -12.60
N GLU A 278 11.10 1.75 -12.25
CA GLU A 278 10.18 2.88 -12.41
C GLU A 278 9.76 3.06 -13.87
N ALA A 279 10.72 3.13 -14.79
CA ALA A 279 10.42 3.27 -16.22
C ALA A 279 9.58 2.10 -16.75
N ALA A 280 9.93 0.86 -16.36
CA ALA A 280 9.21 -0.33 -16.82
C ALA A 280 7.80 -0.49 -16.21
N ALA A 281 7.52 0.13 -15.06
CA ALA A 281 6.21 0.13 -14.43
C ALA A 281 5.36 1.35 -14.82
N ALA A 282 5.99 2.44 -15.26
CA ALA A 282 5.29 3.63 -15.73
C ALA A 282 4.39 3.32 -16.95
N GLY A 283 3.27 4.03 -17.06
CA GLY A 283 2.26 3.72 -18.06
C GLY A 283 1.39 2.51 -17.70
N TRP A 284 1.45 2.05 -16.42
CA TRP A 284 0.45 1.13 -15.89
C TRP A 284 -0.93 1.76 -15.99
N GLY A 285 -1.85 1.06 -16.67
CA GLY A 285 -3.23 1.55 -16.79
C GLY A 285 -4.20 0.75 -15.91
N GLY A 286 -3.84 -0.46 -15.51
CA GLY A 286 -4.68 -1.29 -14.67
C GLY A 286 -4.22 -2.75 -14.62
N ASP A 287 -4.57 -3.44 -13.54
CA ASP A 287 -4.32 -4.88 -13.44
C ASP A 287 -5.37 -5.62 -12.61
N ARG A 288 -5.31 -6.93 -12.69
CA ARG A 288 -6.00 -7.83 -11.80
C ARG A 288 -5.16 -9.08 -11.56
N VAL A 289 -4.92 -9.41 -10.31
CA VAL A 289 -4.31 -10.67 -9.89
C VAL A 289 -5.37 -11.61 -9.32
N ALA A 290 -5.22 -12.92 -9.58
CA ALA A 290 -5.99 -13.97 -8.93
C ALA A 290 -5.08 -15.12 -8.51
N LEU A 291 -5.21 -15.54 -7.27
CA LEU A 291 -4.68 -16.79 -6.76
C LEU A 291 -5.78 -17.87 -6.83
N VAL A 292 -5.51 -18.96 -7.52
CA VAL A 292 -6.35 -20.18 -7.51
C VAL A 292 -5.58 -21.32 -6.87
N GLN A 293 -6.31 -22.23 -6.18
CA GLN A 293 -5.67 -23.36 -5.52
C GLN A 293 -6.57 -24.58 -5.41
N LYS A 294 -5.91 -25.76 -5.34
CA LYS A 294 -6.52 -27.06 -5.07
C LYS A 294 -5.53 -27.93 -4.27
N GLY A 295 -5.78 -28.12 -2.98
CA GLY A 295 -4.80 -28.74 -2.08
C GLY A 295 -3.48 -27.97 -2.06
N SER A 296 -2.39 -28.65 -2.39
CA SER A 296 -1.05 -28.01 -2.49
C SER A 296 -0.79 -27.35 -3.85
N THR A 297 -1.56 -27.70 -4.88
CA THR A 297 -1.43 -27.08 -6.22
C THR A 297 -1.98 -25.67 -6.20
N PHE A 298 -1.26 -24.73 -6.80
CA PHE A 298 -1.70 -23.35 -6.95
C PHE A 298 -1.35 -22.80 -8.33
N GLY A 299 -2.06 -21.74 -8.69
CA GLY A 299 -1.74 -20.92 -9.85
C GLY A 299 -2.13 -19.47 -9.61
N ILE A 300 -1.33 -18.57 -10.13
CA ILE A 300 -1.54 -17.12 -10.10
C ILE A 300 -1.60 -16.65 -11.54
N ALA A 301 -2.61 -15.85 -11.84
CA ALA A 301 -2.71 -15.10 -13.09
C ALA A 301 -2.72 -13.60 -12.75
N ILE A 302 -1.81 -12.83 -13.38
CA ILE A 302 -1.78 -11.38 -13.31
C ILE A 302 -2.03 -10.86 -14.72
N ILE A 303 -3.15 -10.19 -14.92
CA ILE A 303 -3.52 -9.57 -16.20
C ILE A 303 -3.29 -8.08 -16.03
N THR A 304 -2.38 -7.50 -16.82
CA THR A 304 -2.08 -6.06 -16.80
C THR A 304 -2.56 -5.39 -18.07
N LYS A 305 -2.97 -4.14 -17.95
CA LYS A 305 -3.27 -3.20 -19.04
C LYS A 305 -2.36 -1.99 -18.89
N TRP A 306 -1.87 -1.51 -20.01
CA TRP A 306 -0.92 -0.41 -20.12
C TRP A 306 -1.52 0.71 -20.95
N ASP A 307 -1.05 1.92 -20.78
CA ASP A 307 -1.54 3.08 -21.54
C ASP A 307 -1.29 2.90 -23.04
N THR A 308 -0.13 2.34 -23.38
CA THR A 308 0.24 2.06 -24.77
C THR A 308 0.79 0.63 -24.94
N ALA A 309 0.85 0.16 -26.17
CA ALA A 309 1.51 -1.09 -26.49
C ALA A 309 3.04 -1.02 -26.28
N ALA A 310 3.63 0.17 -26.33
CA ALA A 310 5.06 0.36 -26.04
C ALA A 310 5.34 0.12 -24.55
N ASP A 311 4.51 0.68 -23.64
CA ASP A 311 4.65 0.47 -22.19
C ASP A 311 4.46 -1.00 -21.82
N ALA A 312 3.48 -1.67 -22.45
CA ALA A 312 3.28 -3.12 -22.30
C ALA A 312 4.54 -3.91 -22.69
N THR A 313 5.18 -3.56 -23.81
CA THR A 313 6.40 -4.21 -24.28
C THR A 313 7.59 -3.93 -23.35
N GLU A 314 7.72 -2.70 -22.84
CA GLU A 314 8.76 -2.33 -21.87
C GLU A 314 8.62 -3.13 -20.57
N PHE A 315 7.41 -3.18 -20.02
CA PHE A 315 7.14 -4.01 -18.86
C PHE A 315 7.43 -5.49 -19.13
N ALA A 316 6.95 -6.05 -20.24
CA ALA A 316 7.18 -7.45 -20.58
C ALA A 316 8.66 -7.79 -20.69
N ALA A 317 9.47 -6.87 -21.23
CA ALA A 317 10.92 -7.03 -21.35
C ALA A 317 11.62 -7.10 -19.97
N ALA A 318 11.09 -6.39 -18.96
CA ALA A 318 11.57 -6.42 -17.58
C ALA A 318 10.99 -7.63 -16.80
N ALA A 319 9.70 -7.91 -16.97
CA ALA A 319 9.00 -8.97 -16.25
C ALA A 319 9.41 -10.38 -16.68
N GLY A 320 9.72 -10.61 -17.96
CA GLY A 320 10.12 -11.92 -18.47
C GLY A 320 11.37 -12.49 -17.82
N PRO A 321 12.48 -11.74 -17.72
CA PRO A 321 13.66 -12.15 -16.94
C PRO A 321 13.37 -12.33 -15.45
N THR A 322 12.57 -11.43 -14.85
CA THR A 322 12.18 -11.49 -13.42
C THR A 322 11.44 -12.78 -13.10
N LEU A 323 10.48 -13.19 -13.92
CA LEU A 323 9.76 -14.45 -13.76
C LEU A 323 10.68 -15.68 -13.72
N LYS A 324 11.77 -15.67 -14.48
CA LYS A 324 12.73 -16.80 -14.54
C LYS A 324 13.54 -16.96 -13.26
N LEU A 325 13.54 -15.97 -12.38
CA LEU A 325 14.21 -16.03 -11.07
C LEU A 325 13.34 -16.72 -10.01
N LEU A 326 12.06 -16.90 -10.27
CA LEU A 326 11.13 -17.55 -9.34
C LEU A 326 11.32 -19.08 -9.36
N PRO A 327 11.17 -19.75 -8.19
CA PRO A 327 11.32 -21.21 -8.09
C PRO A 327 10.14 -21.99 -8.71
N SER A 328 9.05 -21.29 -9.01
CA SER A 328 7.81 -21.85 -9.58
C SER A 328 7.87 -21.96 -11.11
N SER A 329 6.94 -22.72 -11.70
CA SER A 329 6.71 -22.64 -13.14
C SER A 329 6.12 -21.29 -13.50
N THR A 330 6.63 -20.66 -14.56
CA THR A 330 6.20 -19.33 -14.99
C THR A 330 5.97 -19.27 -16.50
N ALA A 331 5.07 -18.36 -16.90
CA ALA A 331 4.88 -17.99 -18.31
C ALA A 331 4.48 -16.51 -18.41
N LEU A 332 4.82 -15.91 -19.55
CA LEU A 332 4.43 -14.56 -19.92
C LEU A 332 3.81 -14.60 -21.33
N ILE A 333 2.69 -13.92 -21.48
CA ILE A 333 2.04 -13.69 -22.78
C ILE A 333 2.08 -12.18 -23.03
N ASP A 334 2.86 -11.78 -24.01
CA ASP A 334 2.87 -10.44 -24.59
C ASP A 334 2.74 -10.57 -26.11
N PRO A 335 1.60 -10.19 -26.69
CA PRO A 335 1.39 -10.23 -28.14
C PRO A 335 2.24 -9.18 -28.88
N GLY A 336 2.86 -8.22 -28.19
CA GLY A 336 3.66 -7.13 -28.80
C GLY A 336 2.85 -6.12 -29.62
N THR A 337 1.55 -6.31 -29.74
CA THR A 337 0.64 -5.47 -30.56
C THR A 337 -0.53 -4.92 -29.78
N THR A 338 -0.65 -5.27 -28.50
CA THR A 338 -1.72 -4.81 -27.61
C THR A 338 -1.11 -4.19 -26.35
N SER A 339 -1.90 -3.39 -25.65
CA SER A 339 -1.52 -2.84 -24.35
C SER A 339 -1.79 -3.81 -23.19
N GLN A 340 -1.72 -5.13 -23.41
CA GLN A 340 -1.96 -6.14 -22.38
C GLN A 340 -0.79 -7.11 -22.26
N VAL A 341 -0.38 -7.36 -21.01
CA VAL A 341 0.57 -8.43 -20.66
C VAL A 341 -0.08 -9.35 -19.63
N VAL A 342 0.15 -10.66 -19.76
CA VAL A 342 -0.34 -11.64 -18.78
C VAL A 342 0.83 -12.44 -18.24
N LEU A 343 0.92 -12.48 -16.91
CA LEU A 343 1.91 -13.27 -16.18
C LEU A 343 1.23 -14.45 -15.52
N PHE A 344 1.88 -15.61 -15.56
CA PHE A 344 1.48 -16.81 -14.85
C PHE A 344 2.58 -17.31 -13.95
N ILE A 345 2.23 -17.69 -12.73
CA ILE A 345 3.11 -18.34 -11.75
C ILE A 345 2.34 -19.51 -11.17
N ALA A 346 2.88 -20.72 -11.22
CA ALA A 346 2.16 -21.88 -10.73
C ALA A 346 3.09 -22.96 -10.15
N SER A 347 2.53 -23.88 -9.37
CA SER A 347 3.24 -25.05 -8.85
C SER A 347 3.80 -25.95 -9.94
N ASP A 348 3.19 -25.97 -11.14
CA ASP A 348 3.62 -26.77 -12.28
C ASP A 348 3.12 -26.19 -13.61
N SER A 349 3.76 -26.62 -14.72
CA SER A 349 3.44 -26.13 -16.06
C SER A 349 2.05 -26.57 -16.56
N ALA A 350 1.50 -27.69 -16.08
CA ALA A 350 0.16 -28.14 -16.45
C ALA A 350 -0.90 -27.18 -15.90
N THR A 351 -0.67 -26.64 -14.69
CA THR A 351 -1.54 -25.63 -14.08
C THR A 351 -1.51 -24.31 -14.88
N ILE A 352 -0.34 -23.89 -15.42
CA ILE A 352 -0.26 -22.72 -16.30
C ILE A 352 -1.11 -22.92 -17.56
N ILE A 353 -0.95 -24.07 -18.23
CA ILE A 353 -1.73 -24.39 -19.43
C ILE A 353 -3.23 -24.37 -19.14
N ALA A 354 -3.65 -24.97 -18.02
CA ALA A 354 -5.05 -24.99 -17.61
C ALA A 354 -5.58 -23.58 -17.32
N LEU A 355 -4.79 -22.72 -16.64
CA LEU A 355 -5.14 -21.31 -16.37
C LEU A 355 -5.29 -20.51 -17.67
N ALA A 356 -4.33 -20.60 -18.56
CA ALA A 356 -4.37 -19.91 -19.85
C ALA A 356 -5.61 -20.32 -20.67
N ALA A 357 -5.90 -21.61 -20.74
CA ALA A 357 -7.10 -22.13 -21.39
C ALA A 357 -8.40 -21.64 -20.71
N ALA A 358 -8.47 -21.70 -19.37
CA ALA A 358 -9.63 -21.26 -18.61
C ALA A 358 -9.91 -19.75 -18.72
N LEU A 359 -8.88 -18.95 -18.96
CA LEU A 359 -8.97 -17.52 -19.23
C LEU A 359 -9.20 -17.18 -20.72
N GLY A 360 -9.16 -18.19 -21.62
CA GLY A 360 -9.31 -17.97 -23.06
C GLY A 360 -8.05 -17.35 -23.71
N LEU A 361 -6.88 -17.56 -23.12
CA LEU A 361 -5.58 -17.02 -23.56
C LEU A 361 -4.70 -18.10 -24.21
N ALA A 362 -5.18 -19.34 -24.30
CA ALA A 362 -4.51 -20.41 -25.03
C ALA A 362 -4.76 -20.19 -26.52
N GLY A 363 -3.71 -19.88 -27.28
CA GLY A 363 -3.65 -19.79 -28.72
C GLY A 363 -2.53 -20.63 -29.24
#